data_e7d50d3eaa3e332c9f11117e14d3bf83
#
_entry.id   e7d50d3eaa3e332c9f11117e14d3bf83
#
_cell.length_a   1.000
_cell.length_b   1.000
_cell.length_c   1.000
_cell.angle_alpha   90.00
_cell.angle_beta   90.00
_cell.angle_gamma   90.00
#
_symmetry.space_group_name_H-M   'P 1'
#
loop_
_entity.id
_entity.type
_entity.pdbx_description
1 polymer ?
#
loop_
_entity_poly.entity_id
_entity_poly.type
_entity_poly.pdbx_seq_one_letter_code
_entity_poly.pdbx_strand_id
1 'polypeptide(L)'
;MIVGAICIRDEKILMAKRNIHPRKGLWTLPAGFMENAETLQAGALRETMEETGSVAKAIMPYTMFSLPHINQVHLFYLADLLDDNFGPTTESMEVRLFSEDEILWDELAFPTVERTLKYYLEDSKTKNFIFREEDINLW
;
A
#
# COMPACT_ATOMS: atom_id res chain seq x y z
N MET A 1 9.47 2.68 11.40
CA MET A 1 8.07 2.51 10.98
C MET A 1 7.95 2.70 9.47
N ILE A 2 7.25 1.81 8.80
CA ILE A 2 6.93 1.92 7.38
C ILE A 2 5.47 2.37 7.27
N VAL A 3 5.23 3.36 6.43
CA VAL A 3 3.90 3.90 6.18
C VAL A 3 3.58 3.85 4.69
N GLY A 4 2.33 3.58 4.38
CA GLY A 4 1.88 3.50 3.00
C GLY A 4 0.40 3.66 2.90
N ALA A 5 -0.14 3.38 1.71
CA ALA A 5 -1.56 3.57 1.45
C ALA A 5 -2.09 2.53 0.47
N ILE A 6 -3.34 2.13 0.70
CA ILE A 6 -4.15 1.45 -0.29
C ILE A 6 -5.04 2.52 -0.93
N CYS A 7 -4.72 2.87 -2.16
CA CYS A 7 -5.35 3.99 -2.87
C CYS A 7 -6.37 3.46 -3.85
N ILE A 8 -7.59 3.98 -3.76
CA ILE A 8 -8.74 3.49 -4.49
C ILE A 8 -9.24 4.53 -5.48
N ARG A 9 -9.52 4.11 -6.70
CA ARG A 9 -10.16 4.92 -7.73
C ARG A 9 -11.04 4.02 -8.59
N ASP A 10 -12.33 4.37 -8.70
CA ASP A 10 -13.30 3.58 -9.47
C ASP A 10 -13.30 2.10 -9.05
N GLU A 11 -13.25 1.85 -7.75
CA GLU A 11 -13.22 0.52 -7.13
C GLU A 11 -12.00 -0.31 -7.49
N LYS A 12 -10.97 0.32 -8.04
CA LYS A 12 -9.70 -0.33 -8.36
C LYS A 12 -8.61 0.14 -7.43
N ILE A 13 -7.59 -0.70 -7.28
CA ILE A 13 -6.50 -0.50 -6.32
C ILE A 13 -5.22 -0.15 -7.08
N LEU A 14 -4.58 0.95 -6.66
CA LEU A 14 -3.29 1.36 -7.24
C LEU A 14 -2.17 0.50 -6.68
N MET A 15 -1.41 -0.13 -7.57
CA MET A 15 -0.25 -0.94 -7.18
C MET A 15 0.94 -0.63 -8.07
N ALA A 16 2.13 -0.86 -7.53
CA ALA A 16 3.39 -0.60 -8.19
C ALA A 16 4.25 -1.86 -8.24
N LYS A 17 4.92 -2.08 -9.36
CA LYS A 17 5.87 -3.17 -9.53
C LYS A 17 7.26 -2.66 -9.13
N ARG A 18 7.86 -3.28 -8.12
CA ARG A 18 9.12 -2.79 -7.53
C ARG A 18 10.28 -2.85 -8.49
N ASN A 19 11.05 -1.76 -8.55
CA ASN A 19 12.29 -1.68 -9.31
C ASN A 19 13.52 -1.60 -8.40
N ILE A 20 13.37 -1.96 -7.13
CA ILE A 20 14.45 -1.95 -6.14
C ILE A 20 14.43 -3.23 -5.32
N HIS A 21 15.59 -3.61 -4.80
CA HIS A 21 15.70 -4.74 -3.86
C HIS A 21 15.31 -4.27 -2.45
N PRO A 22 14.77 -5.13 -1.60
CA PRO A 22 14.41 -6.54 -1.87
C PRO A 22 13.12 -6.65 -2.69
N ARG A 23 12.82 -7.85 -3.18
CA ARG A 23 11.56 -8.18 -3.88
C ARG A 23 11.36 -7.40 -5.18
N LYS A 24 12.46 -7.08 -5.88
CA LYS A 24 12.40 -6.44 -7.20
C LYS A 24 11.58 -7.30 -8.17
N GLY A 25 10.69 -6.65 -8.94
CA GLY A 25 9.84 -7.34 -9.90
C GLY A 25 8.51 -7.83 -9.34
N LEU A 26 8.26 -7.66 -8.04
CA LEU A 26 6.99 -8.02 -7.41
C LEU A 26 6.14 -6.80 -7.15
N TRP A 27 4.83 -7.02 -7.01
CA TRP A 27 3.86 -5.94 -6.85
C TRP A 27 3.63 -5.58 -5.39
N THR A 28 3.42 -4.30 -5.13
CA THR A 28 3.22 -3.78 -3.79
C THR A 28 2.25 -2.60 -3.79
N LEU A 29 1.74 -2.29 -2.61
CA LEU A 29 1.13 -0.99 -2.34
C LEU A 29 2.25 0.01 -2.10
N PRO A 30 2.08 1.30 -2.46
CA PRO A 30 3.11 2.31 -2.18
C PRO A 30 3.34 2.44 -0.67
N ALA A 31 4.59 2.34 -0.25
CA ALA A 31 4.98 2.43 1.15
C ALA A 31 6.49 2.61 1.28
N GLY A 32 6.92 3.18 2.39
CA GLY A 32 8.34 3.33 2.68
C GLY A 32 8.57 3.83 4.10
N PHE A 33 9.83 4.01 4.46
CA PHE A 33 10.20 4.47 5.80
C PHE A 33 9.79 5.92 6.01
N MET A 34 9.27 6.21 7.21
CA MET A 34 9.00 7.59 7.61
C MET A 34 10.29 8.39 7.66
N GLU A 35 10.17 9.66 7.29
CA GLU A 35 11.25 10.64 7.48
C GLU A 35 11.07 11.37 8.81
N ASN A 36 12.15 12.03 9.27
CA ASN A 36 12.11 12.78 10.51
C ASN A 36 11.11 13.93 10.43
N ALA A 37 10.42 14.19 11.53
CA ALA A 37 9.45 15.27 11.68
C ALA A 37 8.22 15.14 10.76
N GLU A 38 7.97 13.97 10.24
CA GLU A 38 6.85 13.66 9.36
C GLU A 38 5.72 13.01 10.15
N THR A 39 4.46 13.37 9.88
CA THR A 39 3.33 12.64 10.44
C THR A 39 3.14 11.33 9.68
N LEU A 40 2.44 10.38 10.30
CA LEU A 40 2.12 9.10 9.63
C LEU A 40 1.42 9.33 8.30
N GLN A 41 0.40 10.18 8.31
CA GLN A 41 -0.39 10.47 7.12
C GLN A 41 0.45 11.14 6.04
N ALA A 42 1.24 12.16 6.41
CA ALA A 42 2.10 12.86 5.46
C ALA A 42 3.10 11.90 4.81
N GLY A 43 3.67 10.99 5.60
CA GLY A 43 4.61 9.99 5.10
C GLY A 43 3.96 9.05 4.09
N ALA A 44 2.76 8.56 4.41
CA ALA A 44 2.03 7.67 3.50
C ALA A 44 1.73 8.35 2.17
N LEU A 45 1.32 9.61 2.20
CA LEU A 45 1.00 10.37 0.98
C LEU A 45 2.27 10.72 0.19
N ARG A 46 3.37 11.04 0.87
CA ARG A 46 4.66 11.29 0.23
C ARG A 46 5.17 10.04 -0.51
N GLU A 47 5.12 8.88 0.15
CA GLU A 47 5.54 7.62 -0.46
C GLU A 47 4.67 7.28 -1.67
N THR A 48 3.37 7.54 -1.61
CA THR A 48 2.47 7.34 -2.74
C THR A 48 2.91 8.19 -3.94
N MET A 49 3.22 9.46 -3.70
CA MET A 49 3.68 10.36 -4.77
C MET A 49 5.03 9.91 -5.34
N GLU A 50 5.99 9.57 -4.47
CA GLU A 50 7.32 9.17 -4.90
C GLU A 50 7.31 7.88 -5.72
N GLU A 51 6.49 6.91 -5.33
CA GLU A 51 6.49 5.59 -5.97
C GLU A 51 5.52 5.48 -7.14
N THR A 52 4.48 6.30 -7.20
CA THR A 52 3.45 6.19 -8.24
C THR A 52 3.25 7.43 -9.08
N GLY A 53 3.66 8.60 -8.61
CA GLY A 53 3.45 9.88 -9.31
C GLY A 53 2.06 10.48 -9.08
N SER A 54 1.21 9.88 -8.25
CA SER A 54 -0.16 10.35 -8.05
C SER A 54 -0.40 10.95 -6.68
N VAL A 55 -1.39 11.84 -6.63
CA VAL A 55 -1.86 12.46 -5.40
C VAL A 55 -3.03 11.65 -4.85
N ALA A 56 -3.00 11.41 -3.54
CA ALA A 56 -4.06 10.70 -2.83
C ALA A 56 -4.53 11.52 -1.63
N LYS A 57 -5.74 11.23 -1.18
CA LYS A 57 -6.32 11.82 0.03
C LYS A 57 -6.57 10.69 1.03
N ALA A 58 -5.95 10.78 2.21
CA ALA A 58 -6.14 9.78 3.26
C ALA A 58 -7.55 9.87 3.83
N ILE A 59 -8.17 8.71 4.00
CA ILE A 59 -9.50 8.58 4.60
C ILE A 59 -9.37 8.18 6.07
N MET A 60 -8.60 7.11 6.34
CA MET A 60 -8.44 6.57 7.70
C MET A 60 -7.22 5.65 7.76
N PRO A 61 -6.60 5.51 8.95
CA PRO A 61 -5.68 4.39 9.16
C PRO A 61 -6.46 3.09 8.96
N TYR A 62 -5.90 2.16 8.22
CA TYR A 62 -6.67 0.98 7.82
C TYR A 62 -6.10 -0.33 8.33
N THR A 63 -4.81 -0.57 8.12
CA THR A 63 -4.16 -1.78 8.64
C THR A 63 -2.84 -1.42 9.31
N MET A 64 -2.56 -2.08 10.43
CA MET A 64 -1.29 -1.93 11.11
C MET A 64 -0.75 -3.32 11.46
N PHE A 65 0.50 -3.57 11.09
CA PHE A 65 1.14 -4.86 11.30
C PHE A 65 2.40 -4.70 12.15
N SER A 66 2.50 -5.52 13.19
CA SER A 66 3.72 -5.65 13.97
C SER A 66 4.53 -6.81 13.42
N LEU A 67 5.80 -6.54 13.09
CA LEU A 67 6.71 -7.54 12.53
C LEU A 67 7.94 -7.63 13.44
N PRO A 68 7.81 -8.32 14.60
CA PRO A 68 8.88 -8.32 15.60
C PRO A 68 10.17 -8.98 15.12
N HIS A 69 10.09 -9.93 14.19
CA HIS A 69 11.28 -10.62 13.67
C HIS A 69 12.22 -9.69 12.87
N ILE A 70 11.71 -8.56 12.38
CA ILE A 70 12.52 -7.56 11.66
C ILE A 70 12.42 -6.17 12.30
N ASN A 71 11.84 -6.07 13.48
CA ASN A 71 11.71 -4.82 14.24
C ASN A 71 11.03 -3.71 13.45
N GLN A 72 9.94 -4.06 12.75
CA GLN A 72 9.19 -3.10 11.95
C GLN A 72 7.71 -3.08 12.32
N VAL A 73 7.10 -1.93 12.07
CA VAL A 73 5.65 -1.74 12.08
C VAL A 73 5.27 -1.18 10.71
N HIS A 74 4.28 -1.78 10.07
CA HIS A 74 3.76 -1.30 8.79
C HIS A 74 2.35 -0.76 8.99
N LEU A 75 2.11 0.49 8.63
CA LEU A 75 0.80 1.11 8.70
C LEU A 75 0.37 1.54 7.30
N PHE A 76 -0.82 1.06 6.87
CA PHE A 76 -1.41 1.46 5.60
C PHE A 76 -2.68 2.27 5.84
N TYR A 77 -2.78 3.42 5.20
CA TYR A 77 -3.99 4.22 5.16
C TYR A 77 -4.89 3.75 4.02
N LEU A 78 -6.20 3.78 4.26
CA LEU A 78 -7.17 3.74 3.18
C LEU A 78 -7.23 5.15 2.60
N ALA A 79 -7.12 5.29 1.28
CA ALA A 79 -7.03 6.59 0.64
C ALA A 79 -7.79 6.60 -0.69
N ASP A 80 -8.26 7.79 -1.07
CA ASP A 80 -8.81 8.03 -2.41
C ASP A 80 -7.70 8.53 -3.32
N LEU A 81 -7.57 7.94 -4.49
CA LEU A 81 -6.67 8.43 -5.53
C LEU A 81 -7.35 9.59 -6.25
N LEU A 82 -6.70 10.74 -6.29
CA LEU A 82 -7.32 11.98 -6.76
C LEU A 82 -7.12 12.27 -8.25
N ASP A 83 -6.15 11.60 -8.89
CA ASP A 83 -5.85 11.80 -10.31
C ASP A 83 -5.39 10.50 -10.97
N ASP A 84 -5.15 10.56 -12.29
CA ASP A 84 -4.67 9.44 -13.09
C ASP A 84 -3.22 9.62 -13.51
N ASN A 85 -2.44 10.46 -12.81
CA ASN A 85 -1.07 10.79 -13.20
C ASN A 85 -0.04 9.72 -12.85
N PHE A 86 -0.49 8.55 -12.42
CA PHE A 86 0.42 7.47 -12.03
C PHE A 86 1.18 6.91 -13.24
N GLY A 87 2.38 6.42 -12.99
CA GLY A 87 3.23 5.81 -14.00
C GLY A 87 4.57 5.41 -13.40
N PRO A 88 5.46 4.83 -14.22
CA PRO A 88 6.77 4.40 -13.74
C PRO A 88 7.56 5.52 -13.09
N THR A 89 8.33 5.15 -12.06
CA THR A 89 9.23 6.06 -11.34
C THR A 89 10.59 5.36 -11.23
N THR A 90 11.56 5.99 -10.55
CA THR A 90 12.87 5.34 -10.34
C THR A 90 12.75 4.08 -9.49
N GLU A 91 11.75 4.03 -8.58
CA GLU A 91 11.55 2.90 -7.67
C GLU A 91 10.48 1.91 -8.14
N SER A 92 9.72 2.25 -9.18
CA SER A 92 8.61 1.42 -9.70
C SER A 92 8.74 1.28 -11.20
N MET A 93 8.90 0.04 -11.68
CA MET A 93 9.02 -0.20 -13.12
C MET A 93 7.69 -0.16 -13.85
N GLU A 94 6.58 -0.34 -13.12
CA GLU A 94 5.23 -0.28 -13.65
C GLU A 94 4.29 0.14 -12.53
N VAL A 95 3.26 0.93 -12.85
CA VAL A 95 2.23 1.36 -11.91
C VAL A 95 0.89 1.29 -12.63
N ARG A 96 -0.11 0.66 -12.02
CA ARG A 96 -1.45 0.61 -12.61
C ARG A 96 -2.53 0.32 -11.58
N LEU A 97 -3.78 0.52 -12.00
CA LEU A 97 -4.95 0.18 -11.20
C LEU A 97 -5.35 -1.28 -11.47
N PHE A 98 -5.72 -1.98 -10.40
CA PHE A 98 -6.15 -3.38 -10.46
C PHE A 98 -7.57 -3.51 -9.94
N SER A 99 -8.45 -4.15 -10.70
CA SER A 99 -9.70 -4.66 -10.16
C SER A 99 -9.40 -5.94 -9.38
N GLU A 100 -10.39 -6.43 -8.61
CA GLU A 100 -10.21 -7.66 -7.82
C GLU A 100 -9.70 -8.82 -8.67
N ASP A 101 -10.29 -9.00 -9.87
CA ASP A 101 -9.94 -10.11 -10.76
C ASP A 101 -8.54 -10.00 -11.36
N GLU A 102 -7.95 -8.83 -11.34
CA GLU A 102 -6.65 -8.56 -11.95
C GLU A 102 -5.50 -8.72 -10.97
N ILE A 103 -5.75 -8.86 -9.67
CA ILE A 103 -4.71 -8.94 -8.67
C ILE A 103 -3.85 -10.20 -8.87
N LEU A 104 -2.54 -10.00 -8.94
CA LEU A 104 -1.57 -11.07 -9.18
C LEU A 104 -1.10 -11.63 -7.83
N TRP A 105 -1.93 -12.46 -7.21
CA TRP A 105 -1.71 -12.95 -5.84
C TRP A 105 -0.38 -13.67 -5.63
N ASP A 106 0.16 -14.32 -6.68
CA ASP A 106 1.44 -15.03 -6.59
C ASP A 106 2.64 -14.12 -6.80
N GLU A 107 2.41 -12.84 -7.11
CA GLU A 107 3.47 -11.87 -7.41
C GLU A 107 3.46 -10.68 -6.45
N LEU A 108 2.93 -10.85 -5.25
CA LEU A 108 2.93 -9.80 -4.23
C LEU A 108 4.24 -9.80 -3.46
N ALA A 109 4.78 -8.60 -3.20
CA ALA A 109 6.09 -8.46 -2.61
C ALA A 109 6.15 -8.84 -1.12
N PHE A 110 5.09 -8.52 -0.36
CA PHE A 110 5.09 -8.66 1.10
C PHE A 110 3.77 -9.19 1.65
N PRO A 111 3.82 -9.99 2.74
CA PRO A 111 2.60 -10.47 3.40
C PRO A 111 1.67 -9.35 3.88
N THR A 112 2.23 -8.21 4.31
CA THR A 112 1.41 -7.07 4.76
C THR A 112 0.58 -6.49 3.62
N VAL A 113 1.09 -6.53 2.39
CA VAL A 113 0.36 -6.12 1.19
C VAL A 113 -0.79 -7.09 0.93
N GLU A 114 -0.51 -8.41 0.93
CA GLU A 114 -1.54 -9.42 0.72
C GLU A 114 -2.68 -9.30 1.73
N ARG A 115 -2.33 -9.14 3.02
CA ARG A 115 -3.32 -9.02 4.08
C ARG A 115 -4.18 -7.77 3.90
N THR A 116 -3.56 -6.64 3.59
CA THR A 116 -4.29 -5.39 3.39
C THR A 116 -5.25 -5.50 2.21
N LEU A 117 -4.82 -6.10 1.10
CA LEU A 117 -5.68 -6.32 -0.05
C LEU A 117 -6.88 -7.22 0.31
N LYS A 118 -6.65 -8.30 1.04
CA LYS A 118 -7.73 -9.21 1.44
C LYS A 118 -8.75 -8.53 2.33
N TYR A 119 -8.30 -7.73 3.31
CA TYR A 119 -9.21 -6.98 4.17
C TYR A 119 -10.02 -5.98 3.36
N TYR A 120 -9.38 -5.27 2.43
CA TYR A 120 -10.08 -4.29 1.61
C TYR A 120 -11.18 -4.96 0.76
N LEU A 121 -10.86 -6.08 0.11
CA LEU A 121 -11.83 -6.78 -0.74
C LEU A 121 -13.02 -7.29 0.07
N GLU A 122 -12.77 -7.78 1.28
CA GLU A 122 -13.84 -8.22 2.19
C GLU A 122 -14.71 -7.05 2.61
N ASP A 123 -14.09 -5.96 3.08
CA ASP A 123 -14.81 -4.79 3.57
C ASP A 123 -15.60 -4.09 2.45
N SER A 124 -15.09 -4.10 1.23
CA SER A 124 -15.75 -3.44 0.10
C SER A 124 -17.08 -4.09 -0.26
N LYS A 125 -17.27 -5.38 0.07
CA LYS A 125 -18.54 -6.07 -0.19
C LYS A 125 -19.67 -5.50 0.64
N THR A 126 -19.39 -5.03 1.85
CA THR A 126 -20.37 -4.46 2.76
C THR A 126 -20.27 -2.95 2.88
N LYS A 127 -19.26 -2.34 2.24
CA LYS A 127 -18.94 -0.92 2.35
C LYS A 127 -18.67 -0.51 3.81
N ASN A 128 -18.16 -1.44 4.63
CA ASN A 128 -17.87 -1.20 6.05
C ASN A 128 -16.38 -1.41 6.29
N PHE A 129 -15.59 -0.34 6.23
CA PHE A 129 -14.13 -0.38 6.35
C PHE A 129 -13.73 -0.24 7.81
N ILE A 130 -13.03 -1.25 8.33
CA ILE A 130 -12.69 -1.37 9.75
C ILE A 130 -11.17 -1.41 9.90
N PHE A 131 -10.62 -0.58 10.79
CA PHE A 131 -9.20 -0.64 11.13
C PHE A 131 -8.87 -1.96 11.81
N ARG A 132 -7.74 -2.57 11.40
CA ARG A 132 -7.25 -3.83 11.99
C ARG A 132 -5.79 -3.73 12.34
N GLU A 133 -5.44 -4.33 13.48
CA GLU A 133 -4.06 -4.53 13.88
C GLU A 133 -3.78 -6.03 13.91
N GLU A 134 -2.63 -6.43 13.39
CA GLU A 134 -2.28 -7.85 13.29
C GLU A 134 -0.78 -8.03 13.49
N ASP A 135 -0.38 -9.14 14.13
CA ASP A 135 1.02 -9.50 14.28
C ASP A 135 1.40 -10.51 13.20
N ILE A 136 2.54 -10.30 12.54
CA ILE A 136 3.10 -11.22 11.57
C ILE A 136 4.49 -11.61 12.06
N ASN A 137 4.69 -12.87 12.38
CA ASN A 137 5.93 -13.36 12.99
C ASN A 137 6.93 -13.93 12.00
N LEU A 138 6.46 -14.30 10.80
CA LEU A 138 7.32 -14.86 9.75
C LEU A 138 6.86 -14.37 8.38
N TRP A 139 7.81 -14.18 7.48
CA TRP A 139 7.51 -14.03 6.07
C TRP A 139 8.64 -14.50 5.14
#